data_eb93456ce3b621f0753e6ce2694cb071
#
_entry.id   eb93456ce3b621f0753e6ce2694cb071
#
_cell.length_a   1.000
_cell.length_b   1.000
_cell.length_c   1.000
_cell.angle_alpha   90.00
_cell.angle_beta   90.00
_cell.angle_gamma   90.00
#
_symmetry.space_group_name_H-M   'P 1'
#
loop_
_entity.id
_entity.type
_entity.pdbx_description
1 polymer ?
#
loop_
_entity_poly.entity_id
_entity_poly.type
_entity_poly.pdbx_seq_one_letter_code
_entity_poly.pdbx_strand_id
1 'polypeptide(L)'
;MEFSKKVLNLVQKIPQGKVTTYKEIGKKLGRRGQIYRAVGRALKENKCPIIIPCHRVVCSDGSIGGYSGGVKKKIKLLKKEGIEIKNNKIIDFEKRLFRF
;
A
#
# COMPACT_ATOMS: atom_id res chain seq x y z
N MET A 1 -7.78 -13.46 10.63
CA MET A 1 -7.34 -14.52 9.73
C MET A 1 -5.84 -14.43 9.53
N GLU A 2 -5.20 -15.55 9.35
CA GLU A 2 -3.73 -15.60 9.29
C GLU A 2 -3.17 -14.84 8.09
N PHE A 3 -3.82 -14.96 6.92
CA PHE A 3 -3.38 -14.22 5.74
C PHE A 3 -3.41 -12.71 5.96
N SER A 4 -4.48 -12.21 6.55
CA SER A 4 -4.61 -10.78 6.85
C SER A 4 -3.51 -10.31 7.80
N LYS A 5 -3.18 -11.10 8.81
CA LYS A 5 -2.09 -10.78 9.73
C LYS A 5 -0.76 -10.69 9.01
N LYS A 6 -0.50 -11.61 8.08
CA LYS A 6 0.74 -11.59 7.30
C LYS A 6 0.83 -10.35 6.43
N VAL A 7 -0.27 -9.97 5.78
CA VAL A 7 -0.32 -8.74 4.97
C VAL A 7 -0.04 -7.52 5.84
N LEU A 8 -0.73 -7.38 6.95
CA LEU A 8 -0.59 -6.22 7.84
C LEU A 8 0.81 -6.15 8.45
N ASN A 9 1.42 -7.29 8.76
CA ASN A 9 2.80 -7.33 9.25
C ASN A 9 3.78 -6.81 8.21
N LEU A 10 3.59 -7.16 6.93
CA LEU A 10 4.44 -6.65 5.86
C LEU A 10 4.25 -5.15 5.67
N VAL A 11 3.00 -4.68 5.72
CA VAL A 11 2.69 -3.27 5.55
C VAL A 11 3.37 -2.41 6.61
N GLN A 12 3.49 -2.92 7.84
CA GLN A 12 4.17 -2.20 8.93
C GLN A 12 5.66 -1.97 8.64
N LYS A 13 6.25 -2.75 7.75
CA LYS A 13 7.68 -2.62 7.40
C LYS A 13 7.94 -1.50 6.41
N ILE A 14 6.90 -0.95 5.77
CA ILE A 14 7.07 0.12 4.78
C ILE A 14 7.44 1.41 5.50
N PRO A 15 8.63 1.98 5.25
CA PRO A 15 9.01 3.22 5.94
C PRO A 15 8.26 4.42 5.40
N GLN A 16 8.20 5.47 6.22
CA GLN A 16 7.64 6.74 5.82
C GLN A 16 8.42 7.29 4.61
N GLY A 17 7.70 7.81 3.61
CA GLY A 17 8.32 8.29 2.39
C GLY A 17 8.49 7.23 1.31
N LYS A 18 8.06 6.01 1.59
CA LYS A 18 8.09 4.91 0.62
C LYS A 18 6.70 4.31 0.48
N VAL A 19 6.49 3.63 -0.65
CA VAL A 19 5.25 2.88 -0.92
C VAL A 19 5.61 1.49 -1.40
N THR A 20 4.68 0.56 -1.28
CA THR A 20 4.79 -0.75 -1.93
C THR A 20 3.54 -0.98 -2.76
N THR A 21 3.49 -2.11 -3.45
CA THR A 21 2.34 -2.44 -4.29
C THR A 21 1.68 -3.71 -3.81
N TYR A 22 0.42 -3.89 -4.20
CA TYR A 22 -0.28 -5.16 -3.96
C TYR A 22 0.52 -6.33 -4.51
N LYS A 23 1.13 -6.13 -5.68
CA LYS A 23 1.95 -7.16 -6.33
C LYS A 23 3.17 -7.54 -5.50
N GLU A 24 3.86 -6.56 -4.92
CA GLU A 24 5.04 -6.83 -4.08
C GLU A 24 4.66 -7.60 -2.82
N ILE A 25 3.54 -7.25 -2.20
CA ILE A 25 3.04 -7.99 -1.04
C ILE A 25 2.72 -9.43 -1.43
N GLY A 26 2.03 -9.62 -2.54
CA GLY A 26 1.69 -10.95 -3.03
C GLY A 26 2.92 -11.79 -3.30
N LYS A 27 3.92 -11.21 -3.97
CA LYS A 27 5.18 -11.90 -4.26
C LYS A 27 5.88 -12.34 -2.97
N LYS A 28 5.95 -11.47 -1.99
CA LYS A 28 6.60 -11.78 -0.71
C LYS A 28 5.91 -12.94 0.01
N LEU A 29 4.58 -13.02 -0.12
CA LEU A 29 3.80 -14.10 0.50
C LEU A 29 3.75 -15.36 -0.34
N GLY A 30 4.45 -15.40 -1.49
CA GLY A 30 4.46 -16.55 -2.38
C GLY A 30 3.15 -16.79 -3.11
N ARG A 31 2.33 -15.76 -3.25
CA ARG A 31 1.03 -15.86 -3.92
C ARG A 31 1.13 -15.45 -5.38
N ARG A 32 0.29 -16.05 -6.21
CA ARG A 32 0.20 -15.76 -7.64
C ARG A 32 -1.25 -15.55 -8.03
N GLY A 33 -1.49 -14.99 -9.22
CA GLY A 33 -2.83 -14.77 -9.75
C GLY A 33 -3.49 -13.54 -9.17
N GLN A 34 -4.79 -13.63 -8.86
CA GLN A 34 -5.61 -12.50 -8.44
C GLN A 34 -5.41 -12.16 -6.97
N ILE A 35 -4.17 -11.97 -6.60
CA ILE A 35 -3.78 -11.65 -5.22
C ILE A 35 -4.29 -10.27 -4.78
N TYR A 36 -4.53 -9.36 -5.74
CA TYR A 36 -4.93 -7.99 -5.43
C TYR A 36 -6.17 -7.90 -4.56
N ARG A 37 -7.18 -8.71 -4.86
CA ARG A 37 -8.43 -8.70 -4.08
C ARG A 37 -8.20 -9.19 -2.66
N ALA A 38 -7.40 -10.25 -2.51
CA ALA A 38 -7.12 -10.81 -1.19
C ALA A 38 -6.32 -9.82 -0.34
N VAL A 39 -5.31 -9.18 -0.92
CA VAL A 39 -4.52 -8.16 -0.23
C VAL A 39 -5.40 -6.96 0.12
N GLY A 40 -6.20 -6.48 -0.84
CA GLY A 40 -7.11 -5.35 -0.59
C GLY A 40 -8.10 -5.64 0.53
N ARG A 41 -8.63 -6.86 0.57
CA ARG A 41 -9.55 -7.27 1.64
C ARG A 41 -8.84 -7.30 2.99
N ALA A 42 -7.60 -7.81 3.02
CA ALA A 42 -6.80 -7.83 4.23
C ALA A 42 -6.53 -6.42 4.74
N LEU A 43 -6.24 -5.49 3.83
CA LEU A 43 -6.01 -4.09 4.21
C LEU A 43 -7.26 -3.44 4.79
N LYS A 44 -8.44 -3.81 4.33
CA LYS A 44 -9.70 -3.31 4.87
C LYS A 44 -9.94 -3.78 6.30
N GLU A 45 -9.32 -4.87 6.71
CA GLU A 45 -9.43 -5.37 8.08
C GLU A 45 -8.54 -4.61 9.05
N ASN A 46 -7.72 -3.68 8.56
CA ASN A 46 -6.86 -2.86 9.40
C ASN A 46 -7.71 -1.93 10.28
N LYS A 47 -7.62 -2.12 11.59
CA LYS A 47 -8.35 -1.32 12.58
C LYS A 47 -7.49 -0.19 13.16
N CYS A 48 -6.24 -0.11 12.73
CA CYS A 48 -5.28 0.88 13.24
C CYS A 48 -4.67 1.67 12.08
N PRO A 49 -5.48 2.49 11.35
CA PRO A 49 -4.97 3.27 10.23
C PRO A 49 -3.85 4.21 10.70
N ILE A 50 -2.88 4.45 9.80
CA ILE A 50 -1.69 5.25 10.06
C ILE A 50 -0.65 4.48 10.88
N ILE A 51 -1.02 3.85 11.99
CA ILE A 51 -0.10 3.01 12.77
C ILE A 51 0.32 1.81 11.92
N ILE A 52 -0.67 1.15 11.30
CA ILE A 52 -0.40 0.16 10.25
C ILE A 52 -0.64 0.91 8.92
N PRO A 53 0.42 1.31 8.20
CA PRO A 53 0.29 2.32 7.15
C PRO A 53 -0.25 1.74 5.83
N CYS A 54 -1.47 1.27 5.82
CA CYS A 54 -2.09 0.70 4.63
C CYS A 54 -2.22 1.71 3.49
N HIS A 55 -2.15 3.02 3.80
CA HIS A 55 -2.12 4.06 2.76
C HIS A 55 -0.84 4.02 1.92
N ARG A 56 0.19 3.30 2.35
CA ARG A 56 1.45 3.15 1.61
C ARG A 56 1.42 1.99 0.60
N VAL A 57 0.26 1.36 0.39
CA VAL A 57 0.10 0.31 -0.61
C VAL A 57 -0.64 0.90 -1.81
N VAL A 58 0.00 0.83 -2.98
CA VAL A 58 -0.52 1.42 -4.22
C VAL A 58 -0.55 0.37 -5.33
N CYS A 59 -1.05 0.74 -6.50
CA CYS A 59 -1.11 -0.15 -7.65
C CYS A 59 0.27 -0.33 -8.28
N SER A 60 0.47 -1.43 -9.00
CA SER A 60 1.77 -1.77 -9.57
C SER A 60 2.23 -0.80 -10.66
N ASP A 61 1.31 -0.05 -11.26
CA ASP A 61 1.65 0.98 -12.25
C ASP A 61 1.95 2.35 -11.61
N GLY A 62 1.96 2.44 -10.29
CA GLY A 62 2.19 3.69 -9.57
C GLY A 62 0.94 4.50 -9.29
N SER A 63 -0.23 4.05 -9.75
CA SER A 63 -1.48 4.75 -9.43
C SER A 63 -1.85 4.53 -7.96
N ILE A 64 -2.59 5.49 -7.41
CA ILE A 64 -2.87 5.53 -5.96
C ILE A 64 -3.72 4.35 -5.49
N GLY A 65 -4.73 3.97 -6.26
CA GLY A 65 -5.65 2.91 -5.84
C GLY A 65 -6.61 3.36 -4.76
N GLY A 66 -7.37 2.40 -4.24
CA GLY A 66 -8.38 2.67 -3.22
C GLY A 66 -7.82 2.75 -1.80
N TYR A 67 -8.64 3.27 -0.89
CA TYR A 67 -8.30 3.37 0.51
C TYR A 67 -9.58 3.39 1.33
N SER A 68 -9.61 2.71 2.48
CA SER A 68 -10.80 2.63 3.33
C SER A 68 -11.26 4.00 3.85
N GLY A 69 -10.32 4.91 4.08
CA GLY A 69 -10.63 6.28 4.49
C GLY A 69 -10.91 7.24 3.34
N GLY A 70 -10.93 6.73 2.10
CA GLY A 70 -11.14 7.54 0.91
C GLY A 70 -9.83 7.94 0.21
N VAL A 71 -9.89 8.05 -1.11
CA VAL A 71 -8.70 8.35 -1.93
C VAL A 71 -8.10 9.71 -1.59
N LYS A 72 -8.93 10.72 -1.33
CA LYS A 72 -8.44 12.05 -0.96
C LYS A 72 -7.60 12.00 0.31
N LYS A 73 -8.03 11.23 1.31
CA LYS A 73 -7.29 11.08 2.55
C LYS A 73 -5.98 10.34 2.32
N LYS A 74 -5.99 9.32 1.48
CA LYS A 74 -4.78 8.58 1.11
C LYS A 74 -3.74 9.51 0.48
N ILE A 75 -4.17 10.32 -0.49
CA ILE A 75 -3.30 11.28 -1.16
C ILE A 75 -2.71 12.27 -0.16
N LYS A 76 -3.55 12.79 0.74
CA LYS A 76 -3.12 13.74 1.76
C LYS A 76 -2.06 13.14 2.67
N LEU A 77 -2.26 11.90 3.11
CA LEU A 77 -1.30 11.19 3.97
C LEU A 77 0.03 10.97 3.26
N LEU A 78 -0.01 10.54 2.00
CA LEU A 78 1.20 10.30 1.21
C LEU A 78 1.97 11.60 0.97
N LYS A 79 1.27 12.69 0.62
CA LYS A 79 1.92 14.00 0.44
C LYS A 79 2.56 14.49 1.72
N LYS A 80 1.92 14.26 2.85
CA LYS A 80 2.46 14.63 4.16
C LYS A 80 3.76 13.90 4.46
N GLU A 81 3.93 12.70 3.88
CA GLU A 81 5.14 11.90 4.02
C GLU A 81 6.21 12.24 2.97
N GLY A 82 6.00 13.27 2.18
CA GLY A 82 6.97 13.73 1.20
C GLY A 82 6.85 13.09 -0.18
N ILE A 83 5.78 12.33 -0.43
CA ILE A 83 5.57 11.69 -1.72
C ILE A 83 4.79 12.63 -2.63
N GLU A 84 5.34 12.92 -3.81
CA GLU A 84 4.68 13.77 -4.79
C GLU A 84 3.71 12.93 -5.63
N ILE A 85 2.51 13.48 -5.87
CA ILE A 85 1.45 12.81 -6.60
C ILE A 85 0.91 13.77 -7.66
N LYS A 86 0.77 13.26 -8.89
CA LYS A 86 0.20 14.02 -10.01
C LYS A 86 -0.69 13.10 -10.82
N ASN A 87 -1.92 13.55 -11.12
CA ASN A 87 -2.89 12.76 -11.90
C ASN A 87 -3.11 11.37 -11.31
N ASN A 88 -3.24 11.31 -9.98
CA ASN A 88 -3.44 10.06 -9.22
C ASN A 88 -2.31 9.04 -9.37
N LYS A 89 -1.12 9.50 -9.75
CA LYS A 89 0.07 8.65 -9.85
C LYS A 89 1.21 9.23 -9.04
N ILE A 90 2.05 8.35 -8.52
CA ILE A 90 3.21 8.74 -7.73
C ILE A 90 4.32 9.20 -8.67
N ILE A 91 4.86 10.39 -8.42
CA ILE A 91 6.02 10.92 -9.12
C ILE A 91 7.26 10.18 -8.62
N ASP A 92 8.18 9.84 -9.53
CA ASP A 92 9.39 9.07 -9.21
C ASP A 92 9.07 7.74 -8.52
N PHE A 93 8.07 7.06 -9.02
CA PHE A 93 7.57 5.82 -8.43
C PHE A 93 8.67 4.82 -8.12
N GLU A 94 9.61 4.60 -9.06
CA GLU A 94 10.70 3.64 -8.86
C GLU A 94 11.58 3.99 -7.66
N LYS A 95 11.79 5.27 -7.41
CA LYS A 95 12.58 5.72 -6.24
C LYS A 95 11.82 5.55 -4.93
N ARG A 96 10.50 5.59 -5.00
CA ARG A 96 9.65 5.49 -3.80
C ARG A 96 9.25 4.05 -3.50
N LEU A 97 9.46 3.14 -4.43
CA LEU A 97 9.04 1.76 -4.28
C LEU A 97 9.89 1.01 -3.27
N PHE A 98 9.22 0.44 -2.28
CA PHE A 98 9.84 -0.41 -1.26
C PHE A 98 9.56 -1.88 -1.62
N ARG A 99 10.60 -2.68 -1.69
CA ARG A 99 10.51 -4.12 -1.91
C ARG A 99 10.97 -4.84 -0.67
N PHE A 100 10.22 -5.87 -0.33
CA PHE A 100 10.51 -6.66 0.87
C PHE A 100 11.73 -7.55 0.70
#